data_8f4827ae0105ab2d9bf40bbf12dceb76
#
_entry.id   8f4827ae0105ab2d9bf40bbf12dceb76
#
_cell.length_a   1.000
_cell.length_b   1.000
_cell.length_c   1.000
_cell.angle_alpha   90.00
_cell.angle_beta   90.00
_cell.angle_gamma   90.00
#
_symmetry.space_group_name_H-M   'P 1'
#
loop_
_entity.id
_entity.type
_entity.pdbx_description
1 polymer ?
#
loop_
_entity_poly.entity_id
_entity_poly.type
_entity_poly.pdbx_seq_one_letter_code
_entity_poly.pdbx_strand_id
1 'polypeptide(L)'
;ALSETQKAITALEGEDNQEALDALAAATGKLELILARDPGLSLAPVDVTIVERDVLTTPEAVRELRDEIEELIDDGRLQEARRLIAGLASEIEIRTANLPLLTYPDAIKLAAAQLDRGEEELALSTLNRALSTLVVTETTVPLPMLRAEASVDAARELLDEAGGVTELSTDQKEQVAGHLGAARTQLEMAEALGYESGNARDGLDDDIEQLEEQIEAGEESDSLFDSIKRQFNSLKDRLTT
;
A
#
# COMPACT_ATOMS: atom_id res chain seq x y z
N ALA A 1 7.25 8.57 -21.57
CA ALA A 1 7.07 10.02 -21.53
C ALA A 1 8.04 10.67 -20.54
N LEU A 2 8.02 10.29 -19.24
CA LEU A 2 8.89 10.91 -18.22
C LEU A 2 10.38 10.90 -18.61
N SER A 3 10.93 9.74 -19.00
CA SER A 3 12.33 9.63 -19.43
C SER A 3 12.67 10.47 -20.66
N GLU A 4 11.72 10.63 -21.58
CA GLU A 4 11.92 11.49 -22.76
C GLU A 4 11.90 12.98 -22.35
N THR A 5 11.05 13.37 -21.39
CA THR A 5 11.08 14.74 -20.85
C THR A 5 12.42 15.05 -20.17
N GLN A 6 12.96 14.09 -19.39
CA GLN A 6 14.28 14.24 -18.78
C GLN A 6 15.41 14.35 -19.82
N LYS A 7 15.34 13.55 -20.89
CA LYS A 7 16.29 13.67 -22.02
C LYS A 7 16.22 15.05 -22.68
N ALA A 8 15.00 15.56 -22.90
CA ALA A 8 14.83 16.88 -23.47
C ALA A 8 15.46 17.97 -22.58
N ILE A 9 15.30 17.88 -21.27
CA ILE A 9 15.94 18.80 -20.32
C ILE A 9 17.47 18.71 -20.42
N THR A 10 18.02 17.49 -20.39
CA THR A 10 19.47 17.28 -20.49
C THR A 10 20.05 17.81 -21.83
N ALA A 11 19.31 17.60 -22.93
CA ALA A 11 19.69 18.13 -24.24
C ALA A 11 19.69 19.67 -24.27
N LEU A 12 18.67 20.32 -23.65
CA LEU A 12 18.61 21.77 -23.52
C LEU A 12 19.76 22.35 -22.67
N GLU A 13 20.11 21.68 -21.57
CA GLU A 13 21.27 22.04 -20.73
C GLU A 13 22.59 21.90 -21.49
N GLY A 14 22.62 21.01 -22.49
CA GLY A 14 23.74 20.80 -23.42
C GLY A 14 23.69 21.66 -24.70
N GLU A 15 22.71 22.58 -24.81
CA GLU A 15 22.50 23.46 -25.99
C GLU A 15 22.17 22.66 -27.28
N ASP A 16 21.67 21.42 -27.17
CA ASP A 16 21.22 20.59 -28.29
C ASP A 16 19.69 20.65 -28.47
N ASN A 17 19.26 21.70 -29.15
CA ASN A 17 17.84 21.95 -29.40
C ASN A 17 17.19 20.88 -30.28
N GLN A 18 17.95 20.25 -31.19
CA GLN A 18 17.39 19.22 -32.04
C GLN A 18 17.10 17.94 -31.27
N GLU A 19 18.04 17.50 -30.45
CA GLU A 19 17.84 16.34 -29.57
C GLU A 19 16.69 16.60 -28.59
N ALA A 20 16.56 17.81 -28.05
CA ALA A 20 15.46 18.21 -27.20
C ALA A 20 14.10 18.09 -27.91
N LEU A 21 13.97 18.60 -29.13
CA LEU A 21 12.74 18.50 -29.92
C LEU A 21 12.37 17.05 -30.23
N ASP A 22 13.35 16.23 -30.61
CA ASP A 22 13.14 14.81 -30.90
C ASP A 22 12.63 14.06 -29.64
N ALA A 23 13.19 14.35 -28.47
CA ALA A 23 12.75 13.79 -27.20
C ALA A 23 11.33 14.26 -26.84
N LEU A 24 10.97 15.54 -27.05
CA LEU A 24 9.63 16.05 -26.81
C LEU A 24 8.59 15.45 -27.77
N ALA A 25 8.96 15.22 -29.03
CA ALA A 25 8.12 14.52 -30.01
C ALA A 25 7.84 13.08 -29.55
N ALA A 26 8.87 12.37 -29.09
CA ALA A 26 8.73 11.02 -28.52
C ALA A 26 7.85 11.00 -27.25
N ALA A 27 8.02 11.98 -26.36
CA ALA A 27 7.18 12.12 -25.17
C ALA A 27 5.72 12.33 -25.54
N THR A 28 5.44 13.25 -26.47
CA THR A 28 4.09 13.55 -26.98
C THR A 28 3.43 12.32 -27.57
N GLY A 29 4.13 11.60 -28.47
CA GLY A 29 3.60 10.39 -29.10
C GLY A 29 3.23 9.30 -28.08
N LYS A 30 4.05 9.10 -27.02
CA LYS A 30 3.75 8.15 -25.95
C LYS A 30 2.51 8.56 -25.15
N LEU A 31 2.36 9.85 -24.83
CA LEU A 31 1.21 10.37 -24.08
C LEU A 31 -0.09 10.27 -24.89
N GLU A 32 -0.05 10.62 -26.19
CA GLU A 32 -1.20 10.50 -27.08
C GLU A 32 -1.66 9.04 -27.26
N LEU A 33 -0.72 8.08 -27.30
CA LEU A 33 -1.07 6.67 -27.35
C LEU A 33 -1.77 6.18 -26.06
N ILE A 34 -1.35 6.66 -24.89
CA ILE A 34 -2.00 6.35 -23.61
C ILE A 34 -3.43 6.90 -23.63
N LEU A 35 -3.60 8.17 -23.94
CA LEU A 35 -4.91 8.84 -23.96
C LEU A 35 -5.85 8.27 -25.03
N ALA A 36 -5.32 7.78 -26.16
CA ALA A 36 -6.12 7.13 -27.20
C ALA A 36 -6.63 5.75 -26.76
N ARG A 37 -5.87 5.03 -25.91
CA ARG A 37 -6.27 3.72 -25.37
C ARG A 37 -7.24 3.83 -24.21
N ASP A 38 -7.03 4.82 -23.35
CA ASP A 38 -7.86 5.10 -22.18
C ASP A 38 -8.08 6.61 -22.03
N PRO A 39 -9.11 7.16 -22.69
CA PRO A 39 -9.42 8.59 -22.66
C PRO A 39 -9.87 9.08 -21.26
N GLY A 40 -10.28 8.18 -20.39
CA GLY A 40 -10.71 8.47 -19.03
C GLY A 40 -9.58 8.49 -18.00
N LEU A 41 -8.38 8.06 -18.37
CA LEU A 41 -7.25 7.98 -17.47
C LEU A 41 -6.75 9.39 -17.10
N SER A 42 -6.84 9.74 -15.83
CA SER A 42 -6.38 11.06 -15.35
C SER A 42 -4.92 11.04 -14.85
N LEU A 43 -4.45 9.89 -14.37
CA LEU A 43 -3.12 9.69 -13.82
C LEU A 43 -2.47 8.46 -14.46
N ALA A 44 -1.24 8.58 -14.97
CA ALA A 44 -0.47 7.46 -15.51
C ALA A 44 0.70 7.14 -14.56
N PRO A 45 0.78 5.93 -13.98
CA PRO A 45 1.89 5.54 -13.11
C PRO A 45 3.21 5.51 -13.91
N VAL A 46 4.27 6.08 -13.34
CA VAL A 46 5.59 6.18 -13.97
C VAL A 46 6.72 5.63 -13.10
N ASP A 47 6.49 5.56 -11.79
CA ASP A 47 7.43 4.96 -10.85
C ASP A 47 6.65 4.39 -9.65
N VAL A 48 7.15 3.27 -9.11
CA VAL A 48 6.59 2.63 -7.92
C VAL A 48 7.72 2.30 -6.97
N THR A 49 7.64 2.84 -5.77
CA THR A 49 8.57 2.52 -4.67
C THR A 49 7.81 1.75 -3.60
N ILE A 50 8.36 0.64 -3.14
CA ILE A 50 7.81 -0.18 -2.06
C ILE A 50 8.79 -0.12 -0.90
N VAL A 51 8.27 0.24 0.28
CA VAL A 51 9.03 0.26 1.53
C VAL A 51 8.31 -0.63 2.53
N GLU A 52 9.00 -1.63 3.06
CA GLU A 52 8.52 -2.48 4.13
C GLU A 52 9.12 -2.01 5.45
N ARG A 53 8.27 -1.85 6.46
CA ARG A 53 8.66 -1.65 7.85
C ARG A 53 7.99 -2.74 8.68
N ASP A 54 8.69 -3.27 9.66
CA ASP A 54 8.14 -4.31 10.52
C ASP A 54 8.59 -4.13 11.96
N VAL A 55 7.64 -4.33 12.89
CA VAL A 55 7.89 -4.34 14.33
C VAL A 55 7.96 -5.79 14.78
N LEU A 56 9.17 -6.25 15.12
CA LEU A 56 9.41 -7.62 15.57
C LEU A 56 9.31 -7.71 17.11
N THR A 57 8.08 -7.58 17.62
CA THR A 57 7.80 -7.66 19.06
C THR A 57 6.36 -8.19 19.32
N THR A 58 5.91 -8.16 20.56
CA THR A 58 4.56 -8.60 20.93
C THR A 58 3.58 -7.42 21.02
N PRO A 59 2.27 -7.66 20.92
CA PRO A 59 1.26 -6.61 21.11
C PRO A 59 1.37 -5.90 22.46
N GLU A 60 1.73 -6.62 23.54
CA GLU A 60 1.92 -6.06 24.88
C GLU A 60 3.06 -5.04 24.90
N ALA A 61 4.22 -5.40 24.33
CA ALA A 61 5.37 -4.49 24.25
C ALA A 61 5.07 -3.23 23.40
N VAL A 62 4.22 -3.36 22.38
CA VAL A 62 3.73 -2.20 21.61
C VAL A 62 2.84 -1.30 22.47
N ARG A 63 1.93 -1.89 23.29
CA ARG A 63 1.07 -1.12 24.19
C ARG A 63 1.91 -0.39 25.25
N GLU A 64 2.89 -1.06 25.87
CA GLU A 64 3.82 -0.44 26.84
C GLU A 64 4.59 0.74 26.20
N LEU A 65 5.05 0.58 24.96
CA LEU A 65 5.74 1.66 24.25
C LEU A 65 4.80 2.82 23.90
N ARG A 66 3.53 2.56 23.62
CA ARG A 66 2.51 3.62 23.42
C ARG A 66 2.28 4.42 24.69
N ASP A 67 2.20 3.74 25.85
CA ASP A 67 2.05 4.41 27.15
C ASP A 67 3.25 5.32 27.43
N GLU A 68 4.49 4.86 27.16
CA GLU A 68 5.71 5.69 27.26
C GLU A 68 5.65 6.90 26.31
N ILE A 69 5.17 6.72 25.10
CA ILE A 69 5.01 7.81 24.13
C ILE A 69 4.00 8.84 24.64
N GLU A 70 2.88 8.40 25.22
CA GLU A 70 1.86 9.29 25.79
C GLU A 70 2.44 10.13 26.94
N GLU A 71 3.17 9.51 27.88
CA GLU A 71 3.89 10.23 28.93
C GLU A 71 4.87 11.28 28.39
N LEU A 72 5.65 10.92 27.36
CA LEU A 72 6.59 11.86 26.73
C LEU A 72 5.89 13.05 26.06
N ILE A 73 4.72 12.82 25.48
CA ILE A 73 3.90 13.90 24.88
C ILE A 73 3.36 14.81 25.96
N ASP A 74 2.84 14.27 27.07
CA ASP A 74 2.30 15.02 28.19
C ASP A 74 3.38 15.87 28.89
N ASP A 75 4.60 15.35 28.96
CA ASP A 75 5.78 16.08 29.45
C ASP A 75 6.32 17.14 28.48
N GLY A 76 5.78 17.25 27.25
CA GLY A 76 6.26 18.15 26.21
C GLY A 76 7.57 17.68 25.52
N ARG A 77 8.00 16.45 25.73
CA ARG A 77 9.24 15.83 25.16
C ARG A 77 9.00 15.30 23.74
N LEU A 78 8.41 16.12 22.87
CA LEU A 78 7.90 15.75 21.55
C LEU A 78 8.95 15.12 20.63
N GLN A 79 10.22 15.54 20.72
CA GLN A 79 11.28 14.98 19.86
C GLN A 79 11.71 13.56 20.29
N GLU A 80 11.49 13.22 21.55
CA GLU A 80 11.72 11.86 22.07
C GLU A 80 10.54 10.96 21.67
N ALA A 81 9.31 11.40 21.93
CA ALA A 81 8.10 10.71 21.50
C ALA A 81 8.12 10.40 19.99
N ARG A 82 8.49 11.39 19.15
CA ARG A 82 8.58 11.21 17.69
C ARG A 82 9.53 10.07 17.28
N ARG A 83 10.66 9.90 17.99
CA ARG A 83 11.61 8.82 17.67
C ARG A 83 11.02 7.44 17.96
N LEU A 84 10.26 7.31 19.03
CA LEU A 84 9.59 6.05 19.39
C LEU A 84 8.44 5.76 18.42
N ILE A 85 7.60 6.76 18.12
CA ILE A 85 6.50 6.64 17.14
C ILE A 85 7.01 6.15 15.77
N ALA A 86 8.15 6.65 15.31
CA ALA A 86 8.74 6.24 14.03
C ALA A 86 9.10 4.75 13.97
N GLY A 87 9.24 4.09 15.12
CA GLY A 87 9.48 2.64 15.23
C GLY A 87 8.21 1.79 15.30
N LEU A 88 7.02 2.40 15.41
CA LEU A 88 5.74 1.71 15.55
C LEU A 88 5.03 1.54 14.20
N ALA A 89 5.73 1.09 13.19
CA ALA A 89 5.16 0.81 11.88
C ALA A 89 5.43 -0.65 11.47
N SER A 90 4.36 -1.41 11.19
CA SER A 90 4.43 -2.77 10.63
C SER A 90 3.55 -2.81 9.38
N GLU A 91 4.14 -2.40 8.24
CA GLU A 91 3.39 -2.08 7.03
C GLU A 91 4.22 -2.19 5.76
N ILE A 92 3.55 -2.39 4.65
CA ILE A 92 4.09 -2.18 3.31
C ILE A 92 3.53 -0.85 2.80
N GLU A 93 4.41 0.13 2.58
CA GLU A 93 4.10 1.41 2.00
C GLU A 93 4.41 1.38 0.50
N ILE A 94 3.40 1.60 -0.33
CA ILE A 94 3.49 1.62 -1.79
C ILE A 94 3.30 3.07 -2.24
N ARG A 95 4.38 3.70 -2.70
CA ARG A 95 4.35 5.05 -3.28
C ARG A 95 4.39 4.96 -4.79
N THR A 96 3.38 5.52 -5.44
CA THR A 96 3.30 5.58 -6.89
C THR A 96 3.39 7.02 -7.37
N ALA A 97 4.43 7.33 -8.14
CA ALA A 97 4.51 8.60 -8.84
C ALA A 97 3.71 8.52 -10.15
N ASN A 98 2.84 9.49 -10.37
CA ASN A 98 1.92 9.52 -11.49
C ASN A 98 2.09 10.81 -12.31
N LEU A 99 2.01 10.68 -13.64
CA LEU A 99 1.87 11.81 -14.55
C LEU A 99 0.42 12.27 -14.62
N PRO A 100 0.11 13.56 -14.37
CA PRO A 100 -1.23 14.11 -14.54
C PRO A 100 -1.55 14.27 -16.03
N LEU A 101 -2.29 13.36 -16.62
CA LEU A 101 -2.56 13.31 -18.07
C LEU A 101 -3.43 14.45 -18.58
N LEU A 102 -4.11 15.18 -17.70
CA LEU A 102 -4.90 16.36 -18.08
C LEU A 102 -4.03 17.60 -18.37
N THR A 103 -2.83 17.70 -17.83
CA THR A 103 -2.01 18.91 -17.91
C THR A 103 -0.61 18.67 -18.46
N TYR A 104 -0.04 17.51 -18.23
CA TYR A 104 1.31 17.18 -18.63
C TYR A 104 1.53 17.20 -20.15
N PRO A 105 0.63 16.64 -21.00
CA PRO A 105 0.78 16.69 -22.46
C PRO A 105 0.81 18.11 -23.01
N ASP A 106 0.01 19.01 -22.45
CA ASP A 106 -0.03 20.40 -22.89
C ASP A 106 1.26 21.16 -22.51
N ALA A 107 1.85 20.84 -21.36
CA ALA A 107 3.13 21.42 -20.94
C ALA A 107 4.27 20.94 -21.89
N ILE A 108 4.28 19.68 -22.31
CA ILE A 108 5.26 19.17 -23.29
C ILE A 108 5.12 19.86 -24.63
N LYS A 109 3.89 20.00 -25.15
CA LYS A 109 3.60 20.71 -26.41
C LYS A 109 3.98 22.21 -26.32
N LEU A 110 3.74 22.84 -25.17
CA LEU A 110 4.13 24.22 -24.93
C LEU A 110 5.66 24.39 -24.97
N ALA A 111 6.39 23.52 -24.31
CA ALA A 111 7.87 23.54 -24.33
C ALA A 111 8.42 23.38 -25.75
N ALA A 112 7.89 22.45 -26.56
CA ALA A 112 8.26 22.30 -27.94
C ALA A 112 8.01 23.58 -28.76
N ALA A 113 6.84 24.21 -28.60
CA ALA A 113 6.53 25.49 -29.30
C ALA A 113 7.42 26.66 -28.82
N GLN A 114 7.90 26.65 -27.57
CA GLN A 114 8.87 27.61 -27.07
C GLN A 114 10.24 27.42 -27.74
N LEU A 115 10.70 26.18 -27.87
CA LEU A 115 11.94 25.85 -28.59
C LEU A 115 11.92 26.28 -30.05
N ASP A 116 10.81 26.04 -30.76
CA ASP A 116 10.64 26.47 -32.14
C ASP A 116 10.74 28.01 -32.30
N ARG A 117 10.50 28.77 -31.25
CA ARG A 117 10.65 30.23 -31.19
C ARG A 117 12.02 30.70 -30.68
N GLY A 118 12.92 29.77 -30.37
CA GLY A 118 14.22 30.07 -29.77
C GLY A 118 14.15 30.54 -28.30
N GLU A 119 13.05 30.19 -27.57
CA GLU A 119 12.81 30.55 -26.17
C GLU A 119 13.29 29.43 -25.23
N GLU A 120 14.56 29.06 -25.28
CA GLU A 120 15.15 27.87 -24.62
C GLU A 120 14.98 27.88 -23.11
N GLU A 121 15.27 29.02 -22.45
CA GLU A 121 15.12 29.18 -21.00
C GLU A 121 13.66 28.98 -20.56
N LEU A 122 12.70 29.44 -21.36
CA LEU A 122 11.27 29.26 -21.06
C LEU A 122 10.86 27.81 -21.26
N ALA A 123 11.36 27.14 -22.29
CA ALA A 123 11.12 25.71 -22.51
C ALA A 123 11.65 24.87 -21.34
N LEU A 124 12.88 25.12 -20.90
CA LEU A 124 13.50 24.46 -19.77
C LEU A 124 12.69 24.69 -18.49
N SER A 125 12.27 25.94 -18.22
CA SER A 125 11.41 26.28 -17.09
C SER A 125 10.06 25.54 -17.14
N THR A 126 9.44 25.46 -18.33
CA THR A 126 8.16 24.77 -18.53
C THR A 126 8.29 23.26 -18.28
N LEU A 127 9.36 22.62 -18.74
CA LEU A 127 9.62 21.20 -18.52
C LEU A 127 9.90 20.89 -17.04
N ASN A 128 10.73 21.69 -16.38
CA ASN A 128 10.98 21.53 -14.94
C ASN A 128 9.70 21.71 -14.11
N ARG A 129 8.84 22.64 -14.48
CA ARG A 129 7.54 22.82 -13.86
C ARG A 129 6.66 21.60 -14.11
N ALA A 130 6.60 21.07 -15.32
CA ALA A 130 5.86 19.85 -15.64
C ALA A 130 6.31 18.67 -14.77
N LEU A 131 7.62 18.46 -14.60
CA LEU A 131 8.14 17.42 -13.68
C LEU A 131 7.74 17.65 -12.23
N SER A 132 7.60 18.90 -11.79
CA SER A 132 7.17 19.20 -10.42
C SER A 132 5.67 18.96 -10.17
N THR A 133 4.89 18.66 -11.22
CA THR A 133 3.45 18.37 -11.10
C THR A 133 3.14 16.87 -10.95
N LEU A 134 4.15 16.01 -10.82
CA LEU A 134 3.92 14.59 -10.53
C LEU A 134 3.09 14.42 -9.27
N VAL A 135 2.06 13.58 -9.37
CA VAL A 135 1.18 13.27 -8.24
C VAL A 135 1.67 11.98 -7.58
N VAL A 136 2.09 12.09 -6.32
CA VAL A 136 2.44 10.90 -5.54
C VAL A 136 1.20 10.41 -4.81
N THR A 137 0.79 9.18 -5.10
CA THR A 137 -0.21 8.46 -4.32
C THR A 137 0.49 7.47 -3.43
N GLU A 138 -0.01 7.32 -2.21
CA GLU A 138 0.55 6.43 -1.19
C GLU A 138 -0.55 5.47 -0.73
N THR A 139 -0.21 4.19 -0.69
CA THR A 139 -1.08 3.13 -0.19
C THR A 139 -0.33 2.38 0.90
N THR A 140 -0.93 2.28 2.08
CA THR A 140 -0.37 1.54 3.21
C THR A 140 -1.12 0.23 3.40
N VAL A 141 -0.39 -0.87 3.48
CA VAL A 141 -0.94 -2.21 3.75
C VAL A 141 -0.36 -2.72 5.06
N PRO A 142 -1.15 -2.81 6.15
CA PRO A 142 -0.66 -3.29 7.44
C PRO A 142 -0.25 -4.76 7.39
N LEU A 143 1.00 -5.06 7.76
CA LEU A 143 1.51 -6.43 7.82
C LEU A 143 0.74 -7.35 8.78
N PRO A 144 0.32 -6.89 9.98
CA PRO A 144 -0.46 -7.73 10.87
C PRO A 144 -1.77 -8.20 10.25
N MET A 145 -2.45 -7.36 9.47
CA MET A 145 -3.70 -7.74 8.77
C MET A 145 -3.44 -8.81 7.68
N LEU A 146 -2.36 -8.66 6.91
CA LEU A 146 -1.97 -9.67 5.92
C LEU A 146 -1.60 -11.01 6.57
N ARG A 147 -0.90 -10.97 7.70
CA ARG A 147 -0.49 -12.17 8.44
C ARG A 147 -1.67 -12.87 9.10
N ALA A 148 -2.63 -12.11 9.64
CA ALA A 148 -3.87 -12.66 10.18
C ALA A 148 -4.66 -13.40 9.09
N GLU A 149 -4.88 -12.76 7.95
CA GLU A 149 -5.56 -13.39 6.80
C GLU A 149 -4.82 -14.65 6.32
N ALA A 150 -3.50 -14.58 6.14
CA ALA A 150 -2.70 -15.72 5.72
C ALA A 150 -2.78 -16.90 6.72
N SER A 151 -2.88 -16.60 8.02
CA SER A 151 -3.04 -17.62 9.05
C SER A 151 -4.42 -18.29 8.98
N VAL A 152 -5.48 -17.52 8.73
CA VAL A 152 -6.84 -18.08 8.52
C VAL A 152 -6.89 -18.91 7.23
N ASP A 153 -6.28 -18.44 6.13
CA ASP A 153 -6.21 -19.20 4.88
C ASP A 153 -5.43 -20.52 5.07
N ALA A 154 -4.35 -20.53 5.85
CA ALA A 154 -3.59 -21.75 6.18
C ALA A 154 -4.42 -22.75 7.02
N ALA A 155 -5.22 -22.27 7.97
CA ALA A 155 -6.15 -23.11 8.71
C ALA A 155 -7.20 -23.75 7.79
N ARG A 156 -7.74 -23.01 6.84
CA ARG A 156 -8.69 -23.52 5.83
C ARG A 156 -8.05 -24.56 4.93
N GLU A 157 -6.83 -24.34 4.45
CA GLU A 157 -6.11 -25.28 3.59
C GLU A 157 -5.93 -26.65 4.28
N LEU A 158 -5.60 -26.66 5.57
CA LEU A 158 -5.51 -27.90 6.35
C LEU A 158 -6.85 -28.65 6.44
N LEU A 159 -7.97 -27.94 6.58
CA LEU A 159 -9.31 -28.54 6.58
C LEU A 159 -9.65 -29.12 5.20
N ASP A 160 -9.38 -28.37 4.13
CA ASP A 160 -9.65 -28.80 2.75
C ASP A 160 -8.82 -30.04 2.39
N GLU A 161 -7.54 -30.09 2.78
CA GLU A 161 -6.66 -31.24 2.58
C GLU A 161 -7.11 -32.49 3.35
N ALA A 162 -7.66 -32.31 4.55
CA ALA A 162 -8.20 -33.41 5.35
C ALA A 162 -9.54 -33.96 4.82
N GLY A 163 -10.25 -33.17 4.01
CA GLY A 163 -11.60 -33.50 3.52
C GLY A 163 -12.73 -33.10 4.47
N GLY A 164 -12.46 -32.15 5.37
CA GLY A 164 -13.41 -31.56 6.31
C GLY A 164 -13.03 -31.74 7.78
N VAL A 165 -13.75 -31.03 8.65
CA VAL A 165 -13.46 -30.96 10.11
C VAL A 165 -13.44 -32.35 10.78
N THR A 166 -14.36 -33.26 10.38
CA THR A 166 -14.49 -34.59 10.97
C THR A 166 -13.33 -35.53 10.61
N GLU A 167 -12.61 -35.23 9.52
CA GLU A 167 -11.50 -36.06 9.04
C GLU A 167 -10.13 -35.60 9.58
N LEU A 168 -10.10 -34.48 10.32
CA LEU A 168 -8.86 -33.98 10.93
C LEU A 168 -8.30 -34.94 11.98
N SER A 169 -7.03 -35.29 11.86
CA SER A 169 -6.27 -35.94 12.93
C SER A 169 -6.06 -34.97 14.10
N THR A 170 -5.68 -35.52 15.28
CA THR A 170 -5.36 -34.70 16.45
C THR A 170 -4.27 -33.66 16.16
N ASP A 171 -3.20 -34.05 15.48
CA ASP A 171 -2.08 -33.16 15.11
C ASP A 171 -2.53 -32.04 14.16
N GLN A 172 -3.43 -32.34 13.22
CA GLN A 172 -4.00 -31.33 12.31
C GLN A 172 -4.92 -30.36 13.04
N LYS A 173 -5.72 -30.84 14.01
CA LYS A 173 -6.54 -29.95 14.87
C LYS A 173 -5.67 -28.98 15.66
N GLU A 174 -4.56 -29.45 16.22
CA GLU A 174 -3.60 -28.56 16.92
C GLU A 174 -2.96 -27.56 15.96
N GLN A 175 -2.66 -27.92 14.73
CA GLN A 175 -2.13 -26.99 13.73
C GLN A 175 -3.16 -25.95 13.34
N VAL A 176 -4.41 -26.34 13.09
CA VAL A 176 -5.51 -25.40 12.79
C VAL A 176 -5.70 -24.41 13.94
N ALA A 177 -5.80 -24.89 15.19
CA ALA A 177 -5.90 -24.04 16.37
C ALA A 177 -4.68 -23.10 16.50
N GLY A 178 -3.47 -23.59 16.20
CA GLY A 178 -2.26 -22.77 16.17
C GLY A 178 -2.32 -21.64 15.13
N HIS A 179 -2.86 -21.90 13.93
CA HIS A 179 -3.04 -20.88 12.89
C HIS A 179 -4.10 -19.85 13.28
N LEU A 180 -5.24 -20.28 13.83
CA LEU A 180 -6.28 -19.37 14.29
C LEU A 180 -5.81 -18.50 15.47
N GLY A 181 -5.10 -19.07 16.44
CA GLY A 181 -4.45 -18.31 17.52
C GLY A 181 -3.41 -17.31 17.02
N ALA A 182 -2.63 -17.68 15.97
CA ALA A 182 -1.70 -16.75 15.33
C ALA A 182 -2.44 -15.60 14.63
N ALA A 183 -3.58 -15.87 13.98
CA ALA A 183 -4.41 -14.83 13.38
C ALA A 183 -4.91 -13.82 14.43
N ARG A 184 -5.42 -14.29 15.56
CA ARG A 184 -5.86 -13.42 16.68
C ARG A 184 -4.71 -12.57 17.23
N THR A 185 -3.53 -13.15 17.43
CA THR A 185 -2.33 -12.39 17.84
C THR A 185 -1.98 -11.28 16.84
N GLN A 186 -2.12 -11.52 15.54
CA GLN A 186 -1.88 -10.50 14.53
C GLN A 186 -2.96 -9.42 14.53
N LEU A 187 -4.23 -9.74 14.80
CA LEU A 187 -5.29 -8.75 14.98
C LEU A 187 -5.04 -7.86 16.22
N GLU A 188 -4.58 -8.45 17.32
CA GLU A 188 -4.15 -7.70 18.49
C GLU A 188 -2.97 -6.76 18.19
N MET A 189 -2.02 -7.20 17.35
CA MET A 189 -0.91 -6.37 16.90
C MET A 189 -1.40 -5.21 16.04
N ALA A 190 -2.34 -5.44 15.13
CA ALA A 190 -2.94 -4.38 14.31
C ALA A 190 -3.61 -3.30 15.18
N GLU A 191 -4.34 -3.71 16.20
CA GLU A 191 -4.94 -2.80 17.19
C GLU A 191 -3.88 -2.03 17.99
N ALA A 192 -2.89 -2.74 18.53
CA ALA A 192 -1.83 -2.14 19.32
C ALA A 192 -1.06 -1.08 18.53
N LEU A 193 -0.84 -1.30 17.24
CA LEU A 193 -0.23 -0.33 16.31
C LEU A 193 -1.20 0.76 15.82
N GLY A 194 -2.51 0.62 16.05
CA GLY A 194 -3.50 1.62 15.67
C GLY A 194 -3.95 1.55 14.20
N TYR A 195 -3.68 0.45 13.47
CA TYR A 195 -4.16 0.28 12.10
C TYR A 195 -5.67 0.02 12.02
N GLU A 196 -6.21 -0.65 13.03
CA GLU A 196 -7.65 -0.91 13.13
C GLU A 196 -8.13 -0.76 14.57
N SER A 197 -9.28 -0.15 14.74
CA SER A 197 -9.92 0.00 16.05
C SER A 197 -11.44 -0.12 15.90
N GLY A 198 -12.09 -0.75 16.89
CA GLY A 198 -13.54 -0.81 17.02
C GLY A 198 -14.22 -2.00 16.35
N ASN A 199 -15.51 -1.86 16.07
CA ASN A 199 -16.46 -2.94 15.78
C ASN A 199 -16.07 -3.91 14.66
N ALA A 200 -15.24 -3.50 13.71
CA ALA A 200 -14.87 -4.36 12.59
C ALA A 200 -13.81 -5.40 13.00
N ARG A 201 -12.87 -5.02 13.87
CA ARG A 201 -11.92 -5.96 14.45
C ARG A 201 -12.61 -6.90 15.43
N ASP A 202 -13.47 -6.36 16.30
CA ASP A 202 -14.18 -7.16 17.30
C ASP A 202 -15.02 -8.26 16.63
N GLY A 203 -15.72 -7.91 15.52
CA GLY A 203 -16.47 -8.89 14.74
C GLY A 203 -15.58 -9.96 14.10
N LEU A 204 -14.35 -9.63 13.71
CA LEU A 204 -13.40 -10.58 13.13
C LEU A 204 -12.82 -11.53 14.18
N ASP A 205 -12.51 -11.01 15.37
CA ASP A 205 -12.02 -11.80 16.52
C ASP A 205 -13.11 -12.75 17.02
N ASP A 206 -14.36 -12.27 17.15
CA ASP A 206 -15.52 -13.08 17.49
C ASP A 206 -15.78 -14.21 16.48
N ASP A 207 -15.71 -13.92 15.17
CA ASP A 207 -15.90 -14.93 14.13
C ASP A 207 -14.77 -15.98 14.14
N ILE A 208 -13.51 -15.60 14.44
CA ILE A 208 -12.39 -16.54 14.58
C ILE A 208 -12.57 -17.41 15.83
N GLU A 209 -12.99 -16.84 16.95
CA GLU A 209 -13.28 -17.62 18.18
C GLU A 209 -14.42 -18.62 17.93
N GLN A 210 -15.50 -18.19 17.27
CA GLN A 210 -16.60 -19.08 16.89
C GLN A 210 -16.12 -20.20 15.95
N LEU A 211 -15.18 -19.89 15.04
CA LEU A 211 -14.58 -20.86 14.14
C LEU A 211 -13.78 -21.93 14.91
N GLU A 212 -13.00 -21.52 15.90
CA GLU A 212 -12.27 -22.45 16.79
C GLU A 212 -13.26 -23.39 17.49
N GLU A 213 -14.34 -22.87 18.07
CA GLU A 213 -15.38 -23.66 18.75
C GLU A 213 -16.05 -24.68 17.81
N GLN A 214 -16.40 -24.28 16.58
CA GLN A 214 -17.02 -25.18 15.58
C GLN A 214 -16.06 -26.31 15.19
N ILE A 215 -14.78 -26.01 14.99
CA ILE A 215 -13.77 -27.03 14.63
C ILE A 215 -13.55 -28.00 15.79
N GLU A 216 -13.50 -27.53 17.04
CA GLU A 216 -13.41 -28.41 18.20
C GLU A 216 -14.65 -29.32 18.33
N ALA A 217 -15.84 -28.77 18.08
CA ALA A 217 -17.10 -29.53 18.09
C ALA A 217 -17.26 -30.50 16.91
N GLY A 218 -16.42 -30.40 15.86
CA GLY A 218 -16.54 -31.19 14.63
C GLY A 218 -17.68 -30.75 13.72
N GLU A 219 -18.07 -29.46 13.79
CA GLU A 219 -19.15 -28.85 12.99
C GLU A 219 -18.62 -28.26 11.70
N GLU A 220 -19.50 -28.10 10.70
CA GLU A 220 -19.15 -27.44 9.42
C GLU A 220 -18.81 -25.95 9.64
N SER A 221 -17.69 -25.50 9.06
CA SER A 221 -17.09 -24.19 9.28
C SER A 221 -16.93 -23.32 8.02
N ASP A 222 -17.27 -23.83 6.83
CA ASP A 222 -17.07 -23.15 5.55
C ASP A 222 -17.72 -21.76 5.48
N SER A 223 -18.95 -21.64 5.99
CA SER A 223 -19.68 -20.36 5.97
C SER A 223 -18.99 -19.28 6.81
N LEU A 224 -18.30 -19.68 7.89
CA LEU A 224 -17.62 -18.79 8.79
C LEU A 224 -16.27 -18.35 8.20
N PHE A 225 -15.52 -19.25 7.57
CA PHE A 225 -14.34 -18.89 6.78
C PHE A 225 -14.67 -17.88 5.68
N ASP A 226 -15.77 -18.08 4.96
CA ASP A 226 -16.22 -17.13 3.93
C ASP A 226 -16.65 -15.78 4.52
N SER A 227 -17.21 -15.76 5.74
CA SER A 227 -17.53 -14.52 6.48
C SER A 227 -16.26 -13.75 6.84
N ILE A 228 -15.30 -14.44 7.48
CA ILE A 228 -14.01 -13.89 7.87
C ILE A 228 -13.27 -13.30 6.64
N LYS A 229 -13.23 -14.05 5.53
CA LYS A 229 -12.57 -13.58 4.29
C LYS A 229 -13.21 -12.32 3.71
N ARG A 230 -14.55 -12.22 3.73
CA ARG A 230 -15.24 -10.97 3.32
C ARG A 230 -14.90 -9.80 4.22
N GLN A 231 -14.76 -10.02 5.51
CA GLN A 231 -14.38 -8.97 6.47
C GLN A 231 -12.95 -8.49 6.22
N PHE A 232 -11.97 -9.39 6.03
CA PHE A 232 -10.59 -9.01 5.64
C PHE A 232 -10.57 -8.18 4.36
N ASN A 233 -11.32 -8.56 3.33
CA ASN A 233 -11.39 -7.79 2.09
C ASN A 233 -11.98 -6.39 2.32
N SER A 234 -13.06 -6.29 3.11
CA SER A 234 -13.66 -5.00 3.45
C SER A 234 -12.71 -4.09 4.25
N LEU A 235 -11.90 -4.67 5.15
CA LEU A 235 -10.88 -3.95 5.91
C LEU A 235 -9.77 -3.44 4.99
N LYS A 236 -9.25 -4.29 4.11
CA LYS A 236 -8.23 -3.91 3.12
C LYS A 236 -8.70 -2.77 2.22
N ASP A 237 -9.93 -2.84 1.70
CA ASP A 237 -10.50 -1.79 0.85
C ASP A 237 -10.56 -0.43 1.58
N ARG A 238 -10.83 -0.42 2.88
CA ARG A 238 -10.86 0.83 3.69
C ARG A 238 -9.48 1.39 3.98
N LEU A 239 -8.48 0.53 4.14
CA LEU A 239 -7.11 0.95 4.46
C LEU A 239 -6.33 1.40 3.21
N THR A 240 -6.79 1.01 2.01
CA THR A 240 -6.14 1.33 0.73
C THR A 240 -6.76 2.52 -0.01
N THR A 241 -7.77 3.17 0.56
CA THR A 241 -8.45 4.36 0.01
C THR A 241 -7.94 5.64 0.63
#